data_1f8f8e0d50e646b9dc7ac2439e23ae95
#
_entry.id   1f8f8e0d50e646b9dc7ac2439e23ae95
#
_cell.length_a   1.000
_cell.length_b   1.000
_cell.length_c   1.000
_cell.angle_alpha   90.00
_cell.angle_beta   90.00
_cell.angle_gamma   90.00
#
_symmetry.space_group_name_H-M   'P 1'
#
loop_
_entity.id
_entity.type
_entity.pdbx_description
1 polymer ?
#
loop_
_entity_poly.entity_id
_entity_poly.type
_entity_poly.pdbx_seq_one_letter_code
_entity_poly.pdbx_strand_id
1 'polypeptide(L)'
;MKIVLAGGSGFLGSALSRALRRDGQDVTVLTRSPAPTTTSDPRLSFVPWTPDGTVGTWASAVNGADIVVNLAGESIAASRWSAAQKDKLRESRILATRSLTSAIRQAARPPAAFVSGSAVGYYGDRGDETLTETSPPGTDFLAELAKD
;
A
#
# COMPACT_ATOMS: atom_id res chain seq x y z
N MET A 1 -10.11 10.90 -12.26
CA MET A 1 -10.23 9.53 -11.68
C MET A 1 -10.24 9.64 -10.16
N LYS A 2 -10.90 8.69 -9.50
CA LYS A 2 -10.88 8.54 -8.05
C LYS A 2 -9.84 7.48 -7.66
N ILE A 3 -8.83 7.86 -6.91
CA ILE A 3 -7.72 7.00 -6.54
C ILE A 3 -7.67 6.83 -5.03
N VAL A 4 -7.72 5.60 -4.56
CA VAL A 4 -7.52 5.26 -3.14
C VAL A 4 -6.07 4.89 -2.93
N LEU A 5 -5.42 5.52 -1.94
CA LEU A 5 -4.00 5.37 -1.67
C LEU A 5 -3.76 4.93 -0.21
N ALA A 6 -3.45 3.69 0.00
CA ALA A 6 -2.96 3.18 1.27
C ALA A 6 -1.45 3.46 1.41
N GLY A 7 -1.03 3.97 2.56
CA GLY A 7 0.35 4.43 2.76
C GLY A 7 0.63 5.82 2.18
N GLY A 8 -0.42 6.59 1.87
CA GLY A 8 -0.31 7.92 1.27
C GLY A 8 0.37 8.99 2.13
N SER A 9 0.53 8.76 3.43
CA SER A 9 1.29 9.61 4.35
C SER A 9 2.80 9.30 4.39
N GLY A 10 3.23 8.20 3.80
CA GLY A 10 4.64 7.80 3.71
C GLY A 10 5.42 8.59 2.67
N PHE A 11 6.73 8.32 2.58
CA PHE A 11 7.65 9.02 1.67
C PHE A 11 7.17 8.96 0.21
N LEU A 12 7.00 7.77 -0.35
CA LEU A 12 6.53 7.59 -1.72
C LEU A 12 5.06 8.02 -1.89
N GLY A 13 4.20 7.64 -0.93
CA GLY A 13 2.78 7.92 -1.01
C GLY A 13 2.45 9.40 -1.01
N SER A 14 3.16 10.21 -0.22
CA SER A 14 2.96 11.66 -0.21
C SER A 14 3.41 12.32 -1.52
N ALA A 15 4.48 11.85 -2.13
CA ALA A 15 4.94 12.33 -3.44
C ALA A 15 3.95 11.96 -4.54
N LEU A 16 3.50 10.70 -4.56
CA LEU A 16 2.49 10.21 -5.50
C LEU A 16 1.17 10.97 -5.37
N SER A 17 0.68 11.15 -4.12
CA SER A 17 -0.54 11.92 -3.86
C SER A 17 -0.46 13.33 -4.43
N ARG A 18 0.67 14.02 -4.26
CA ARG A 18 0.87 15.37 -4.82
C ARG A 18 0.88 15.36 -6.35
N ALA A 19 1.55 14.38 -6.97
CA ALA A 19 1.61 14.26 -8.42
C ALA A 19 0.22 14.03 -9.02
N LEU A 20 -0.52 13.04 -8.49
CA LEU A 20 -1.86 12.70 -8.96
C LEU A 20 -2.83 13.90 -8.87
N ARG A 21 -2.79 14.64 -7.76
CA ARG A 21 -3.65 15.84 -7.60
C ARG A 21 -3.30 16.97 -8.57
N ARG A 22 -1.99 17.18 -8.85
CA ARG A 22 -1.57 18.13 -9.89
C ARG A 22 -2.12 17.76 -11.27
N ASP A 23 -2.21 16.45 -11.52
CA ASP A 23 -2.78 15.91 -12.76
C ASP A 23 -4.31 15.85 -12.74
N GLY A 24 -4.96 16.52 -11.76
CA GLY A 24 -6.40 16.67 -11.68
C GLY A 24 -7.14 15.44 -11.15
N GLN A 25 -6.45 14.49 -10.48
CA GLN A 25 -7.08 13.31 -9.91
C GLN A 25 -7.58 13.57 -8.49
N ASP A 26 -8.67 12.92 -8.09
CA ASP A 26 -9.17 12.92 -6.72
C ASP A 26 -8.51 11.80 -5.94
N VAL A 27 -7.84 12.13 -4.85
CA VAL A 27 -7.07 11.18 -4.04
C VAL A 27 -7.69 11.03 -2.65
N THR A 28 -8.02 9.80 -2.29
CA THR A 28 -8.42 9.42 -0.94
C THR A 28 -7.28 8.64 -0.28
N VAL A 29 -6.70 9.21 0.77
CA VAL A 29 -5.63 8.57 1.54
C VAL A 29 -6.23 7.77 2.70
N LEU A 30 -5.95 6.47 2.73
CA LEU A 30 -6.24 5.63 3.89
C LEU A 30 -5.15 5.85 4.95
N THR A 31 -5.52 6.28 6.16
CA THR A 31 -4.58 6.63 7.22
C THR A 31 -4.93 5.97 8.56
N ARG A 32 -3.89 5.53 9.29
CA ARG A 32 -4.01 5.01 10.66
C ARG A 32 -4.02 6.12 11.71
N SER A 33 -3.45 7.27 11.38
CA SER A 33 -3.44 8.45 12.25
C SER A 33 -4.75 9.22 12.14
N PRO A 34 -5.11 10.02 13.14
CA PRO A 34 -6.23 10.95 13.02
C PRO A 34 -6.05 11.77 11.74
N ALA A 35 -7.05 11.68 10.87
CA ALA A 35 -7.03 12.45 9.63
C ALA A 35 -7.16 13.95 9.96
N PRO A 36 -6.49 14.83 9.21
CA PRO A 36 -6.83 16.24 9.24
C PRO A 36 -8.32 16.39 8.95
N THR A 37 -9.04 17.07 9.81
CA THR A 37 -10.50 17.26 9.66
C THR A 37 -10.84 18.13 8.46
N THR A 38 -9.88 18.92 7.98
CA THR A 38 -10.02 19.76 6.79
C THR A 38 -8.72 19.79 6.01
N THR A 39 -8.82 19.65 4.71
CA THR A 39 -7.73 19.99 3.77
C THR A 39 -8.15 21.19 2.96
N SER A 40 -7.22 22.08 2.62
CA SER A 40 -7.47 23.20 1.70
C SER A 40 -7.57 22.74 0.23
N ASP A 41 -7.20 21.48 -0.05
CA ASP A 41 -7.25 20.93 -1.40
C ASP A 41 -8.50 20.05 -1.57
N PRO A 42 -9.47 20.44 -2.41
CA PRO A 42 -10.71 19.71 -2.60
C PRO A 42 -10.51 18.32 -3.23
N ARG A 43 -9.36 18.08 -3.84
CA ARG A 43 -9.01 16.78 -4.46
C ARG A 43 -8.33 15.81 -3.49
N LEU A 44 -8.17 16.19 -2.22
CA LEU A 44 -7.56 15.34 -1.20
C LEU A 44 -8.57 15.04 -0.10
N SER A 45 -8.76 13.78 0.19
CA SER A 45 -9.53 13.33 1.35
C SER A 45 -8.76 12.29 2.15
N PHE A 46 -9.11 12.16 3.42
CA PHE A 46 -8.52 11.17 4.30
C PHE A 46 -9.61 10.28 4.89
N VAL A 47 -9.37 8.99 4.92
CA VAL A 47 -10.28 8.02 5.53
C VAL A 47 -9.50 7.21 6.57
N PRO A 48 -9.93 7.23 7.83
CA PRO A 48 -9.34 6.38 8.86
C PRO A 48 -9.52 4.90 8.49
N TRP A 49 -8.45 4.10 8.63
CA TRP A 49 -8.52 2.67 8.38
C TRP A 49 -7.64 1.87 9.34
N THR A 50 -8.00 0.62 9.54
CA THR A 50 -7.23 -0.35 10.31
C THR A 50 -6.85 -1.50 9.38
N PRO A 51 -5.55 -1.65 9.01
CA PRO A 51 -5.09 -2.73 8.14
C PRO A 51 -4.84 -4.02 8.95
N ASP A 52 -5.89 -4.64 9.45
CA ASP A 52 -5.86 -5.83 10.32
C ASP A 52 -6.23 -7.13 9.60
N GLY A 53 -6.34 -7.09 8.28
CA GLY A 53 -6.75 -8.22 7.45
C GLY A 53 -8.27 -8.31 7.24
N THR A 54 -9.05 -7.44 7.89
CA THR A 54 -10.52 -7.41 7.78
C THR A 54 -11.01 -6.21 6.96
N VAL A 55 -12.30 -6.21 6.65
CA VAL A 55 -12.98 -5.12 5.95
C VAL A 55 -13.74 -4.28 6.96
N GLY A 56 -13.42 -2.98 7.01
CA GLY A 56 -14.08 -2.00 7.88
C GLY A 56 -14.88 -0.97 7.10
N THR A 57 -15.38 0.05 7.80
CA THR A 57 -16.17 1.16 7.21
C THR A 57 -15.43 1.93 6.11
N TRP A 58 -14.10 1.95 6.16
CA TRP A 58 -13.22 2.55 5.17
C TRP A 58 -13.37 1.94 3.76
N ALA A 59 -13.90 0.72 3.66
CA ALA A 59 -14.12 0.03 2.38
C ALA A 59 -15.09 0.79 1.46
N SER A 60 -15.94 1.64 2.00
CA SER A 60 -16.78 2.54 1.22
C SER A 60 -15.97 3.44 0.27
N ALA A 61 -14.74 3.79 0.62
CA ALA A 61 -13.84 4.56 -0.24
C ALA A 61 -13.34 3.74 -1.44
N VAL A 62 -13.22 2.42 -1.29
CA VAL A 62 -12.79 1.49 -2.37
C VAL A 62 -13.91 1.27 -3.37
N ASN A 63 -15.16 1.25 -2.90
CA ASN A 63 -16.32 1.06 -3.77
C ASN A 63 -16.52 2.26 -4.69
N GLY A 64 -16.34 2.05 -5.99
CA GLY A 64 -16.41 3.07 -7.02
C GLY A 64 -15.17 3.94 -7.16
N ALA A 65 -14.04 3.54 -6.56
CA ALA A 65 -12.73 4.03 -6.95
C ALA A 65 -12.35 3.48 -8.34
N ASP A 66 -11.58 4.25 -9.10
CA ASP A 66 -11.04 3.79 -10.39
C ASP A 66 -9.79 2.94 -10.18
N ILE A 67 -8.93 3.36 -9.23
CA ILE A 67 -7.66 2.68 -8.92
C ILE A 67 -7.46 2.63 -7.41
N VAL A 68 -6.95 1.51 -6.93
CA VAL A 68 -6.45 1.36 -5.55
C VAL A 68 -4.94 1.13 -5.60
N VAL A 69 -4.18 1.93 -4.84
CA VAL A 69 -2.72 1.81 -4.73
C VAL A 69 -2.36 1.45 -3.30
N ASN A 70 -1.60 0.38 -3.13
CA ASN A 70 -1.10 -0.09 -1.84
C ASN A 70 0.41 0.15 -1.71
N LEU A 71 0.77 1.13 -0.91
CA LEU A 71 2.14 1.43 -0.46
C LEU A 71 2.25 1.30 1.07
N ALA A 72 1.27 0.67 1.70
CA ALA A 72 1.26 0.50 3.15
C ALA A 72 2.27 -0.56 3.58
N GLY A 73 3.00 -0.27 4.63
CA GLY A 73 3.96 -1.18 5.22
C GLY A 73 4.81 -0.48 6.27
N GLU A 74 5.29 -1.24 7.24
CA GLU A 74 6.27 -0.78 8.22
C GLU A 74 7.62 -0.51 7.53
N SER A 75 8.33 0.53 7.96
CA SER A 75 9.64 0.87 7.40
C SER A 75 10.67 -0.23 7.73
N ILE A 76 11.36 -0.74 6.72
CA ILE A 76 12.44 -1.73 6.90
C ILE A 76 13.65 -1.15 7.65
N ALA A 77 13.79 0.18 7.68
CA ALA A 77 14.86 0.90 8.34
C ALA A 77 14.47 1.45 9.72
N ALA A 78 13.26 1.16 10.23
CA ALA A 78 12.77 1.73 11.49
C ALA A 78 13.55 1.22 12.72
N SER A 79 14.03 -0.02 12.69
CA SER A 79 14.79 -0.61 13.81
C SER A 79 15.61 -1.82 13.35
N ARG A 80 16.43 -2.38 14.27
CA ARG A 80 17.13 -3.66 14.03
C ARG A 80 16.14 -4.79 13.78
N TRP A 81 16.48 -5.70 12.90
CA TRP A 81 15.64 -6.82 12.49
C TRP A 81 15.68 -7.98 13.51
N SER A 82 15.11 -7.74 14.67
CA SER A 82 14.76 -8.79 15.62
C SER A 82 13.61 -9.64 15.06
N ALA A 83 13.34 -10.81 15.68
CA ALA A 83 12.17 -11.63 15.32
C ALA A 83 10.87 -10.80 15.36
N ALA A 84 10.63 -10.06 16.44
CA ALA A 84 9.46 -9.21 16.60
C ALA A 84 9.36 -8.10 15.53
N GLN A 85 10.50 -7.53 15.08
CA GLN A 85 10.49 -6.55 14.00
C GLN A 85 10.18 -7.20 12.64
N LYS A 86 10.70 -8.39 12.37
CA LYS A 86 10.37 -9.16 11.17
C LYS A 86 8.88 -9.51 11.11
N ASP A 87 8.27 -9.87 12.23
CA ASP A 87 6.84 -10.13 12.33
C ASP A 87 6.04 -8.84 11.99
N LYS A 88 6.40 -7.71 12.55
CA LYS A 88 5.78 -6.41 12.22
C LYS A 88 5.92 -6.06 10.74
N LEU A 89 7.09 -6.29 10.15
CA LEU A 89 7.33 -6.05 8.73
C LEU A 89 6.42 -6.92 7.86
N ARG A 90 6.24 -8.19 8.23
CA ARG A 90 5.37 -9.14 7.54
C ARG A 90 3.89 -8.76 7.72
N GLU A 91 3.44 -8.66 8.96
CA GLU A 91 2.03 -8.36 9.27
C GLU A 91 1.56 -7.07 8.63
N SER A 92 2.35 -5.98 8.71
CA SER A 92 1.98 -4.69 8.15
C SER A 92 1.71 -4.72 6.64
N ARG A 93 2.31 -5.65 5.89
CA ARG A 93 2.13 -5.81 4.45
C ARG A 93 1.02 -6.80 4.13
N ILE A 94 1.10 -7.98 4.72
CA ILE A 94 0.12 -9.05 4.47
C ILE A 94 -1.28 -8.63 4.89
N LEU A 95 -1.42 -8.05 6.09
CA LEU A 95 -2.74 -7.64 6.58
C LEU A 95 -3.29 -6.46 5.78
N ALA A 96 -2.46 -5.48 5.43
CA ALA A 96 -2.90 -4.36 4.58
C ALA A 96 -3.37 -4.84 3.21
N THR A 97 -2.60 -5.70 2.56
CA THR A 97 -2.95 -6.27 1.25
C THR A 97 -4.23 -7.10 1.34
N ARG A 98 -4.37 -7.94 2.38
CA ARG A 98 -5.58 -8.74 2.63
C ARG A 98 -6.81 -7.86 2.84
N SER A 99 -6.70 -6.82 3.65
CA SER A 99 -7.80 -5.86 3.87
C SER A 99 -8.26 -5.25 2.55
N LEU A 100 -7.32 -4.71 1.76
CA LEU A 100 -7.65 -4.06 0.48
C LEU A 100 -8.25 -5.04 -0.54
N THR A 101 -7.65 -6.21 -0.73
CA THR A 101 -8.15 -7.22 -1.68
C THR A 101 -9.52 -7.74 -1.27
N SER A 102 -9.77 -7.90 0.04
CA SER A 102 -11.09 -8.27 0.55
C SER A 102 -12.13 -7.19 0.30
N ALA A 103 -11.79 -5.91 0.50
CA ALA A 103 -12.67 -4.79 0.21
C ALA A 103 -12.98 -4.67 -1.29
N ILE A 104 -11.97 -4.87 -2.15
CA ILE A 104 -12.13 -4.87 -3.61
C ILE A 104 -13.10 -5.98 -4.05
N ARG A 105 -12.95 -7.20 -3.51
CA ARG A 105 -13.84 -8.34 -3.83
C ARG A 105 -15.29 -8.11 -3.40
N GLN A 106 -15.52 -7.34 -2.35
CA GLN A 106 -16.85 -7.04 -1.81
C GLN A 106 -17.48 -5.78 -2.42
N ALA A 107 -16.72 -5.01 -3.19
CA ALA A 107 -17.20 -3.76 -3.77
C ALA A 107 -18.24 -4.04 -4.85
N ALA A 108 -19.38 -3.34 -4.81
CA ALA A 108 -20.40 -3.39 -5.85
C ALA A 108 -19.89 -2.82 -7.19
N ARG A 109 -18.96 -1.87 -7.10
CA ARG A 109 -18.21 -1.30 -8.25
C ARG A 109 -16.73 -1.40 -7.94
N PRO A 110 -16.08 -2.54 -8.25
CA PRO A 110 -14.67 -2.74 -7.99
C PRO A 110 -13.80 -1.79 -8.83
N PRO A 111 -12.62 -1.42 -8.36
CA PRO A 111 -11.66 -0.62 -9.13
C PRO A 111 -11.20 -1.38 -10.38
N ALA A 112 -10.89 -0.62 -11.44
CA ALA A 112 -10.33 -1.19 -12.67
C ALA A 112 -8.89 -1.70 -12.50
N ALA A 113 -8.16 -1.16 -11.50
CA ALA A 113 -6.80 -1.59 -11.23
C ALA A 113 -6.49 -1.59 -9.72
N PHE A 114 -5.69 -2.57 -9.29
CA PHE A 114 -5.04 -2.63 -8.00
C PHE A 114 -3.53 -2.69 -8.21
N VAL A 115 -2.82 -1.67 -7.70
CA VAL A 115 -1.36 -1.58 -7.79
C VAL A 115 -0.79 -1.75 -6.40
N SER A 116 -0.02 -2.81 -6.18
CA SER A 116 0.65 -3.06 -4.89
C SER A 116 2.15 -2.89 -5.03
N GLY A 117 2.75 -2.09 -4.14
CA GLY A 117 4.19 -1.91 -4.09
C GLY A 117 4.87 -3.21 -3.67
N SER A 118 5.72 -3.75 -4.53
CA SER A 118 6.67 -4.82 -4.21
C SER A 118 8.04 -4.22 -3.90
N ALA A 119 9.08 -5.02 -3.94
CA ALA A 119 10.44 -4.56 -3.70
C ALA A 119 11.45 -5.35 -4.54
N VAL A 120 12.56 -4.69 -4.92
CA VAL A 120 13.69 -5.36 -5.57
C VAL A 120 14.29 -6.49 -4.70
N GLY A 121 14.11 -6.44 -3.39
CA GLY A 121 14.45 -7.51 -2.46
C GLY A 121 13.77 -8.86 -2.75
N TYR A 122 12.75 -8.88 -3.63
CA TYR A 122 12.17 -10.12 -4.14
C TYR A 122 13.21 -11.06 -4.76
N TYR A 123 14.22 -10.50 -5.40
CA TYR A 123 15.25 -11.29 -6.07
C TYR A 123 16.38 -11.78 -5.15
N GLY A 124 16.51 -11.22 -3.93
CA GLY A 124 17.64 -11.45 -3.05
C GLY A 124 18.94 -10.82 -3.59
N ASP A 125 20.08 -11.23 -3.01
CA ASP A 125 21.40 -10.82 -3.50
C ASP A 125 21.81 -11.71 -4.69
N ARG A 126 22.00 -11.10 -5.85
CA ARG A 126 22.36 -11.77 -7.11
C ARG A 126 23.64 -11.21 -7.71
N GLY A 127 24.44 -10.47 -6.93
CA GLY A 127 25.67 -9.85 -7.42
C GLY A 127 25.40 -8.96 -8.64
N ASP A 128 26.18 -9.14 -9.71
CA ASP A 128 26.10 -8.35 -10.94
C ASP A 128 25.11 -8.91 -12.00
N GLU A 129 24.27 -9.88 -11.63
CA GLU A 129 23.30 -10.47 -12.56
C GLU A 129 22.25 -9.43 -13.00
N THR A 130 21.99 -9.34 -14.29
CA THR A 130 20.89 -8.54 -14.81
C THR A 130 19.55 -9.24 -14.52
N LEU A 131 18.70 -8.59 -13.72
CA LEU A 131 17.41 -9.13 -13.32
C LEU A 131 16.30 -8.63 -14.23
N THR A 132 15.34 -9.51 -14.50
CA THR A 132 14.13 -9.23 -15.26
C THR A 132 12.90 -9.70 -14.47
N GLU A 133 11.70 -9.39 -14.95
CA GLU A 133 10.44 -9.84 -14.35
C GLU A 133 10.29 -11.37 -14.31
N THR A 134 11.06 -12.09 -15.12
CA THR A 134 11.07 -13.56 -15.15
C THR A 134 12.16 -14.19 -14.26
N SER A 135 13.04 -13.37 -13.67
CA SER A 135 14.06 -13.87 -12.75
C SER A 135 13.43 -14.49 -11.50
N PRO A 136 13.92 -15.64 -11.02
CA PRO A 136 13.35 -16.33 -9.87
C PRO A 136 13.57 -15.52 -8.58
N PRO A 137 12.69 -15.70 -7.57
CA PRO A 137 12.85 -15.04 -6.28
C PRO A 137 14.10 -15.55 -5.53
N GLY A 138 14.61 -14.70 -4.66
CA GLY A 138 15.60 -15.08 -3.66
C GLY A 138 14.99 -15.95 -2.53
N THR A 139 15.84 -16.29 -1.56
CA THR A 139 15.48 -17.15 -0.43
C THR A 139 15.65 -16.48 0.93
N ASP A 140 16.02 -15.21 0.94
CA ASP A 140 16.15 -14.44 2.17
C ASP A 140 14.79 -13.93 2.68
N PHE A 141 14.80 -13.35 3.88
CA PHE A 141 13.58 -12.85 4.52
C PHE A 141 12.81 -11.80 3.66
N LEU A 142 13.52 -10.90 2.95
CA LEU A 142 12.85 -9.90 2.14
C LEU A 142 12.26 -10.49 0.86
N ALA A 143 12.95 -11.48 0.28
CA ALA A 143 12.45 -12.20 -0.88
C ALA A 143 11.18 -13.00 -0.53
N GLU A 144 11.20 -13.71 0.59
CA GLU A 144 10.01 -14.43 1.08
C GLU A 144 8.85 -13.47 1.38
N LEU A 145 9.14 -12.34 2.05
CA LEU A 145 8.13 -11.34 2.36
C LEU A 145 7.49 -10.72 1.09
N ALA A 146 8.29 -10.49 0.07
CA ALA A 146 7.78 -9.92 -1.19
C ALA A 146 7.00 -10.94 -2.03
N LYS A 147 7.27 -12.25 -1.84
CA LYS A 147 6.56 -13.35 -2.48
C LYS A 147 5.19 -13.60 -1.84
N ASP A 148 5.07 -13.51 -0.50
CA ASP A 148 3.82 -13.68 0.26
C ASP A 148 2.79 -12.58 -0.06
#